data_c3ccb7a3a5e015037bb18d9ba9cdabf8
#
_entry.id   c3ccb7a3a5e015037bb18d9ba9cdabf8
#
_cell.length_a   1.000
_cell.length_b   1.000
_cell.length_c   1.000
_cell.angle_alpha   90.00
_cell.angle_beta   90.00
_cell.angle_gamma   90.00
#
_symmetry.space_group_name_H-M   'P 1'
#
loop_
_entity.id
_entity.type
_entity.pdbx_description
1 polymer ?
#
loop_
_entity_poly.entity_id
_entity_poly.type
_entity_poly.pdbx_seq_one_letter_code
_entity_poly.pdbx_strand_id
1 'polypeptide(L)'
;MISFFQTGNGIVDLILTIMFLILVTYPILGGFAWFIGVLCYSFLFKYKQKSWDEIPVEVEPFVTIMVPAHNEEVVIEDTINYLMTKINYENYEVLVTDDGSTDRTPEILKNLQEKYAKLRVVRIEKNKGKAHAFNIGLAFAKGKLILSNDADTVPEPDSLNRYINYFIRPDSTNISAVTANMDVQNRAKLIAKSQTVEFSSIVGIIKRTQLGVLGKYLCL
;
A
#
# COMPACT_ATOMS: atom_id res chain seq x y z
N MET A 1 29.43 16.00 36.20
CA MET A 1 28.44 15.97 35.10
C MET A 1 29.24 15.78 33.80
N ILE A 2 29.05 14.66 33.13
CA ILE A 2 29.77 14.40 31.87
C ILE A 2 29.02 15.20 30.77
N SER A 3 29.58 16.34 30.37
CA SER A 3 29.04 17.05 29.18
C SER A 3 29.78 16.52 27.94
N PHE A 4 29.03 16.10 26.95
CA PHE A 4 29.56 15.68 25.62
C PHE A 4 30.04 16.87 24.79
N PHE A 5 29.58 18.08 25.13
CA PHE A 5 29.89 19.33 24.46
C PHE A 5 30.64 20.27 25.38
N GLN A 6 31.64 21.00 24.87
CA GLN A 6 32.48 21.96 25.62
C GLN A 6 32.54 23.28 24.84
N THR A 7 31.43 24.04 24.85
CA THR A 7 31.35 25.35 24.19
C THR A 7 31.90 26.50 25.04
N GLY A 8 32.23 26.23 26.28
CA GLY A 8 32.62 27.26 27.27
C GLY A 8 31.45 27.90 28.02
N ASN A 9 30.21 27.55 27.65
CA ASN A 9 28.99 28.02 28.34
C ASN A 9 28.25 26.82 28.92
N GLY A 10 28.22 26.65 30.22
CA GLY A 10 27.63 25.49 30.88
C GLY A 10 26.14 25.27 30.60
N ILE A 11 25.37 26.32 30.35
CA ILE A 11 23.94 26.21 30.00
C ILE A 11 23.79 25.64 28.58
N VAL A 12 24.58 26.13 27.64
CA VAL A 12 24.58 25.65 26.25
C VAL A 12 25.02 24.18 26.20
N ASP A 13 26.07 23.83 26.91
CA ASP A 13 26.57 22.44 26.98
C ASP A 13 25.53 21.49 27.59
N LEU A 14 24.78 21.92 28.59
CA LEU A 14 23.67 21.15 29.15
C LEU A 14 22.54 20.93 28.13
N ILE A 15 22.10 21.99 27.46
CA ILE A 15 21.05 21.91 26.45
C ILE A 15 21.45 20.96 25.31
N LEU A 16 22.66 21.12 24.75
CA LEU A 16 23.18 20.27 23.71
C LEU A 16 23.30 18.81 24.15
N THR A 17 23.73 18.57 25.37
CA THR A 17 23.81 17.22 25.95
C THR A 17 22.43 16.57 26.07
N ILE A 18 21.42 17.31 26.54
CA ILE A 18 20.04 16.82 26.65
C ILE A 18 19.48 16.52 25.26
N MET A 19 19.66 17.43 24.28
CA MET A 19 19.23 17.21 22.89
C MET A 19 19.89 15.98 22.27
N PHE A 20 21.18 15.80 22.49
CA PHE A 20 21.92 14.63 22.03
C PHE A 20 21.38 13.34 22.64
N LEU A 21 21.17 13.31 23.95
CA LEU A 21 20.60 12.16 24.66
C LEU A 21 19.21 11.81 24.11
N ILE A 22 18.34 12.80 23.90
CA ILE A 22 17.02 12.57 23.30
C ILE A 22 17.17 11.99 21.88
N LEU A 23 18.04 12.58 21.07
CA LEU A 23 18.27 12.13 19.69
C LEU A 23 18.76 10.67 19.60
N VAL A 24 19.60 10.25 20.55
CA VAL A 24 20.14 8.88 20.58
C VAL A 24 19.17 7.90 21.22
N THR A 25 18.52 8.28 22.34
CA THR A 25 17.67 7.34 23.08
C THR A 25 16.32 7.10 22.40
N TYR A 26 15.75 8.11 21.73
CA TYR A 26 14.46 7.98 21.05
C TYR A 26 14.42 6.86 19.99
N PRO A 27 15.36 6.77 19.04
CA PRO A 27 15.37 5.68 18.07
C PRO A 27 15.58 4.30 18.70
N ILE A 28 16.40 4.23 19.75
CA ILE A 28 16.68 2.97 20.47
C ILE A 28 15.41 2.47 21.17
N LEU A 29 14.75 3.33 21.93
CA LEU A 29 13.50 2.98 22.63
C LEU A 29 12.39 2.64 21.61
N GLY A 30 12.30 3.42 20.51
CA GLY A 30 11.39 3.14 19.41
C GLY A 30 11.64 1.76 18.80
N GLY A 31 12.91 1.43 18.51
CA GLY A 31 13.29 0.12 17.98
C GLY A 31 12.89 -1.03 18.90
N PHE A 32 13.12 -0.90 20.22
CA PHE A 32 12.67 -1.89 21.19
C PHE A 32 11.15 -2.02 21.26
N ALA A 33 10.42 -0.91 21.25
CA ALA A 33 8.96 -0.93 21.26
C ALA A 33 8.40 -1.66 20.03
N TRP A 34 8.92 -1.36 18.83
CA TRP A 34 8.55 -2.04 17.61
C TRP A 34 8.92 -3.53 17.61
N PHE A 35 10.08 -3.89 18.12
CA PHE A 35 10.53 -5.27 18.24
C PHE A 35 9.58 -6.10 19.14
N ILE A 36 9.26 -5.55 20.32
CA ILE A 36 8.31 -6.19 21.25
C ILE A 36 6.93 -6.32 20.58
N GLY A 37 6.48 -5.28 19.89
CA GLY A 37 5.21 -5.30 19.18
C GLY A 37 5.12 -6.39 18.10
N VAL A 38 6.19 -6.62 17.33
CA VAL A 38 6.26 -7.72 16.34
C VAL A 38 6.23 -9.08 17.01
N LEU A 39 6.93 -9.24 18.14
CA LEU A 39 6.86 -10.48 18.90
C LEU A 39 5.44 -10.75 19.39
N CYS A 40 4.78 -9.76 19.99
CA CYS A 40 3.38 -9.88 20.42
C CYS A 40 2.46 -10.23 19.24
N TYR A 41 2.60 -9.56 18.09
CA TYR A 41 1.86 -9.88 16.89
C TYR A 41 2.08 -11.32 16.43
N SER A 42 3.34 -11.75 16.39
CA SER A 42 3.70 -13.10 15.94
C SER A 42 3.10 -14.19 16.82
N PHE A 43 3.08 -13.99 18.14
CA PHE A 43 2.51 -14.96 19.07
C PHE A 43 0.98 -14.96 19.11
N LEU A 44 0.35 -13.77 19.00
CA LEU A 44 -1.09 -13.63 19.21
C LEU A 44 -1.92 -13.73 17.92
N PHE A 45 -1.38 -13.29 16.79
CA PHE A 45 -2.15 -13.11 15.55
C PHE A 45 -1.72 -13.99 14.38
N LYS A 46 -0.42 -14.32 14.27
CA LYS A 46 0.09 -15.11 13.12
C LYS A 46 -0.60 -16.46 12.95
N TYR A 47 -1.00 -17.08 14.05
CA TYR A 47 -1.69 -18.39 14.03
C TYR A 47 -3.12 -18.27 13.48
N LYS A 48 -3.82 -17.17 13.78
CA LYS A 48 -5.16 -16.90 13.24
C LYS A 48 -5.13 -16.55 11.75
N GLN A 49 -4.11 -15.83 11.31
CA GLN A 49 -4.00 -15.35 9.92
C GLN A 49 -3.80 -16.51 8.94
N LYS A 50 -3.04 -17.54 9.31
CA LYS A 50 -2.79 -18.68 8.43
C LYS A 50 -4.05 -19.49 8.10
N SER A 51 -5.01 -19.58 9.01
CA SER A 51 -6.30 -20.23 8.76
C SER A 51 -7.20 -19.44 7.81
N TRP A 52 -6.84 -18.22 7.50
CA TRP A 52 -7.63 -17.27 6.75
C TRP A 52 -7.35 -17.30 5.24
N ASP A 53 -6.14 -17.60 4.86
CA ASP A 53 -5.75 -17.71 3.45
C ASP A 53 -6.28 -19.00 2.79
N GLU A 54 -6.76 -19.96 3.59
CA GLU A 54 -7.20 -21.29 3.16
C GLU A 54 -8.72 -21.43 2.95
N ILE A 55 -9.51 -20.38 3.25
CA ILE A 55 -10.97 -20.45 3.10
C ILE A 55 -11.35 -20.15 1.65
N PRO A 56 -12.03 -21.07 0.94
CA PRO A 56 -12.57 -20.80 -0.39
C PRO A 56 -13.51 -19.60 -0.38
N VAL A 57 -13.40 -18.74 -1.38
CA VAL A 57 -14.31 -17.60 -1.57
C VAL A 57 -15.61 -18.15 -2.15
N GLU A 58 -16.64 -18.33 -1.33
CA GLU A 58 -17.97 -18.77 -1.79
C GLU A 58 -18.75 -17.65 -2.47
N VAL A 59 -18.43 -16.40 -2.17
CA VAL A 59 -19.10 -15.21 -2.72
C VAL A 59 -18.05 -14.32 -3.36
N GLU A 60 -18.21 -14.06 -4.66
CA GLU A 60 -17.32 -13.18 -5.42
C GLU A 60 -17.93 -11.78 -5.56
N PRO A 61 -17.67 -10.83 -4.64
CA PRO A 61 -18.16 -9.47 -4.77
C PRO A 61 -17.55 -8.80 -6.00
N PHE A 62 -18.31 -7.92 -6.66
CA PHE A 62 -17.75 -7.13 -7.75
C PHE A 62 -16.71 -6.14 -7.22
N VAL A 63 -15.50 -6.16 -7.81
CA VAL A 63 -14.36 -5.35 -7.40
C VAL A 63 -14.02 -4.34 -8.49
N THR A 64 -13.80 -3.07 -8.11
CA THR A 64 -13.17 -2.09 -9.00
C THR A 64 -11.70 -1.93 -8.65
N ILE A 65 -10.81 -2.28 -9.58
CA ILE A 65 -9.38 -1.95 -9.50
C ILE A 65 -9.21 -0.53 -10.03
N MET A 66 -8.93 0.42 -9.16
CA MET A 66 -8.73 1.83 -9.52
C MET A 66 -7.26 2.11 -9.73
N VAL A 67 -6.92 2.65 -10.92
CA VAL A 67 -5.56 2.99 -11.33
C VAL A 67 -5.50 4.49 -11.67
N PRO A 68 -5.09 5.36 -10.74
CA PRO A 68 -4.80 6.75 -11.08
C PRO A 68 -3.54 6.81 -11.94
N ALA A 69 -3.58 7.54 -13.05
CA ALA A 69 -2.47 7.68 -13.98
C ALA A 69 -2.22 9.14 -14.34
N HIS A 70 -0.96 9.55 -14.45
CA HIS A 70 -0.56 10.85 -14.99
C HIS A 70 0.84 10.76 -15.60
N ASN A 71 0.91 10.84 -16.94
CA ASN A 71 2.16 10.71 -17.71
C ASN A 71 2.88 9.38 -17.47
N GLU A 72 2.16 8.28 -17.64
CA GLU A 72 2.63 6.91 -17.39
C GLU A 72 2.82 6.11 -18.69
N GLU A 73 3.12 6.77 -19.82
CA GLU A 73 3.22 6.13 -21.15
C GLU A 73 4.20 4.94 -21.18
N VAL A 74 5.19 4.91 -20.29
CA VAL A 74 6.23 3.86 -20.26
C VAL A 74 5.73 2.56 -19.63
N VAL A 75 4.80 2.64 -18.66
CA VAL A 75 4.42 1.49 -17.81
C VAL A 75 2.95 1.10 -17.91
N ILE A 76 2.08 2.04 -18.29
CA ILE A 76 0.62 1.83 -18.20
C ILE A 76 0.14 0.66 -19.06
N GLU A 77 0.72 0.45 -20.24
CA GLU A 77 0.33 -0.64 -21.14
C GLU A 77 0.61 -2.00 -20.50
N ASP A 78 1.80 -2.19 -19.95
CA ASP A 78 2.20 -3.44 -19.32
C ASP A 78 1.36 -3.71 -18.06
N THR A 79 1.12 -2.69 -17.25
CA THR A 79 0.30 -2.80 -16.03
C THR A 79 -1.15 -3.19 -16.37
N ILE A 80 -1.79 -2.55 -17.34
CA ILE A 80 -3.16 -2.89 -17.72
C ILE A 80 -3.23 -4.27 -18.36
N ASN A 81 -2.32 -4.62 -19.27
CA ASN A 81 -2.26 -5.97 -19.83
C ASN A 81 -2.09 -7.03 -18.73
N TYR A 82 -1.26 -6.77 -17.71
CA TYR A 82 -1.11 -7.66 -16.58
C TYR A 82 -2.40 -7.80 -15.78
N LEU A 83 -3.03 -6.69 -15.40
CA LEU A 83 -4.28 -6.69 -14.64
C LEU A 83 -5.40 -7.42 -15.38
N MET A 84 -5.42 -7.36 -16.72
CA MET A 84 -6.45 -8.01 -17.55
C MET A 84 -6.20 -9.50 -17.79
N THR A 85 -4.94 -9.97 -17.71
CA THR A 85 -4.59 -11.33 -18.15
C THR A 85 -4.05 -12.24 -17.05
N LYS A 86 -3.62 -11.68 -15.92
CA LYS A 86 -2.94 -12.44 -14.87
C LYS A 86 -3.70 -12.56 -13.56
N ILE A 87 -4.69 -11.71 -13.33
CA ILE A 87 -5.47 -11.75 -12.08
C ILE A 87 -6.41 -12.96 -12.11
N ASN A 88 -6.30 -13.82 -11.10
CA ASN A 88 -7.14 -15.00 -10.88
C ASN A 88 -8.43 -14.63 -10.14
N TYR A 89 -9.22 -13.73 -10.73
CA TYR A 89 -10.53 -13.32 -10.24
C TYR A 89 -11.38 -12.89 -11.43
N GLU A 90 -12.64 -13.27 -11.49
CA GLU A 90 -13.45 -12.99 -12.68
C GLU A 90 -14.36 -11.76 -12.52
N ASN A 91 -14.85 -11.53 -11.33
CA ASN A 91 -15.89 -10.53 -11.08
C ASN A 91 -15.29 -9.14 -10.75
N TYR A 92 -14.55 -8.54 -11.69
CA TYR A 92 -13.92 -7.22 -11.51
C TYR A 92 -13.95 -6.37 -12.77
N GLU A 93 -13.75 -5.07 -12.60
CA GLU A 93 -13.39 -4.09 -13.63
C GLU A 93 -12.08 -3.41 -13.28
N VAL A 94 -11.38 -2.88 -14.28
CA VAL A 94 -10.28 -1.93 -14.10
C VAL A 94 -10.76 -0.55 -14.51
N LEU A 95 -10.64 0.40 -13.60
CA LEU A 95 -11.02 1.79 -13.82
C LEU A 95 -9.77 2.67 -13.74
N VAL A 96 -9.28 3.12 -14.89
CA VAL A 96 -8.17 4.06 -14.97
C VAL A 96 -8.71 5.48 -14.91
N THR A 97 -8.12 6.31 -14.04
CA THR A 97 -8.41 7.74 -13.97
C THR A 97 -7.19 8.52 -14.44
N ASP A 98 -7.24 9.00 -15.69
CA ASP A 98 -6.20 9.81 -16.30
C ASP A 98 -6.31 11.27 -15.82
N ASP A 99 -5.37 11.69 -14.97
CA ASP A 99 -5.33 13.04 -14.37
C ASP A 99 -4.64 14.06 -15.30
N GLY A 100 -5.21 14.24 -16.49
CA GLY A 100 -4.75 15.24 -17.45
C GLY A 100 -3.36 14.95 -18.01
N SER A 101 -3.07 13.72 -18.40
CA SER A 101 -1.81 13.36 -19.06
C SER A 101 -1.60 14.13 -20.35
N THR A 102 -0.34 14.52 -20.60
CA THR A 102 0.11 15.29 -21.77
C THR A 102 1.01 14.47 -22.71
N ASP A 103 1.42 13.30 -22.28
CA ASP A 103 2.17 12.30 -23.06
C ASP A 103 1.24 11.36 -23.84
N ARG A 104 1.73 10.20 -24.25
CA ARG A 104 0.95 9.19 -25.01
C ARG A 104 0.02 8.33 -24.16
N THR A 105 -0.03 8.53 -22.85
CA THR A 105 -0.89 7.76 -21.93
C THR A 105 -2.36 7.70 -22.40
N PRO A 106 -3.03 8.81 -22.81
CA PRO A 106 -4.42 8.76 -23.26
C PRO A 106 -4.63 7.93 -24.53
N GLU A 107 -3.69 7.97 -25.46
CA GLU A 107 -3.73 7.20 -26.69
C GLU A 107 -3.62 5.70 -26.41
N ILE A 108 -2.66 5.31 -25.56
CA ILE A 108 -2.46 3.94 -25.13
C ILE A 108 -3.72 3.40 -24.44
N LEU A 109 -4.27 4.17 -23.50
CA LEU A 109 -5.49 3.78 -22.77
C LEU A 109 -6.70 3.59 -23.70
N LYS A 110 -6.85 4.44 -24.72
CA LYS A 110 -7.91 4.29 -25.71
C LYS A 110 -7.80 2.97 -26.47
N ASN A 111 -6.60 2.63 -26.95
CA ASN A 111 -6.35 1.36 -27.65
C ASN A 111 -6.62 0.14 -26.75
N LEU A 112 -6.25 0.22 -25.48
CA LEU A 112 -6.51 -0.83 -24.50
C LEU A 112 -8.01 -0.99 -24.18
N GLN A 113 -8.79 0.11 -24.18
CA GLN A 113 -10.25 0.03 -24.01
C GLN A 113 -10.94 -0.72 -25.17
N GLU A 114 -10.45 -0.56 -26.39
CA GLU A 114 -10.97 -1.30 -27.54
C GLU A 114 -10.68 -2.82 -27.43
N LYS A 115 -9.57 -3.17 -26.75
CA LYS A 115 -9.13 -4.55 -26.56
C LYS A 115 -9.82 -5.25 -25.36
N TYR A 116 -10.11 -4.51 -24.28
CA TYR A 116 -10.55 -5.09 -23.01
C TYR A 116 -11.90 -4.53 -22.55
N ALA A 117 -12.96 -5.33 -22.64
CA ALA A 117 -14.31 -4.94 -22.21
C ALA A 117 -14.45 -4.59 -20.71
N LYS A 118 -13.56 -5.13 -19.86
CA LYS A 118 -13.53 -4.85 -18.42
C LYS A 118 -12.74 -3.56 -18.08
N LEU A 119 -12.11 -2.91 -19.08
CA LEU A 119 -11.36 -1.65 -18.88
C LEU A 119 -12.27 -0.45 -19.11
N ARG A 120 -12.28 0.45 -18.14
CA ARG A 120 -12.93 1.75 -18.24
C ARG A 120 -11.92 2.85 -17.96
N VAL A 121 -12.01 3.95 -18.71
CA VAL A 121 -11.12 5.11 -18.54
C VAL A 121 -11.98 6.35 -18.30
N VAL A 122 -11.62 7.11 -17.27
CA VAL A 122 -12.15 8.43 -16.97
C VAL A 122 -11.03 9.43 -17.14
N ARG A 123 -11.19 10.41 -18.03
CA ARG A 123 -10.20 11.45 -18.26
C ARG A 123 -10.60 12.76 -17.56
N ILE A 124 -9.64 13.35 -16.86
CA ILE A 124 -9.73 14.66 -16.21
C ILE A 124 -8.97 15.66 -17.08
N GLU A 125 -9.54 16.83 -17.37
CA GLU A 125 -8.91 17.79 -18.26
C GLU A 125 -7.66 18.46 -17.68
N LYS A 126 -7.64 18.69 -16.38
CA LYS A 126 -6.51 19.35 -15.69
C LYS A 126 -6.03 18.49 -14.54
N ASN A 127 -4.71 18.26 -14.51
CA ASN A 127 -4.05 17.64 -13.38
C ASN A 127 -4.34 18.40 -12.07
N LYS A 128 -4.84 17.67 -11.08
CA LYS A 128 -5.07 18.17 -9.71
C LYS A 128 -4.48 17.24 -8.66
N GLY A 129 -3.72 16.25 -9.11
CA GLY A 129 -3.00 15.30 -8.29
C GLY A 129 -3.76 14.01 -7.99
N LYS A 130 -3.01 12.98 -7.60
CA LYS A 130 -3.48 11.60 -7.39
C LYS A 130 -4.73 11.48 -6.52
N ALA A 131 -4.82 12.25 -5.43
CA ALA A 131 -5.97 12.21 -4.54
C ALA A 131 -7.26 12.69 -5.23
N HIS A 132 -7.16 13.71 -6.08
CA HIS A 132 -8.30 14.20 -6.85
C HIS A 132 -8.74 13.16 -7.90
N ALA A 133 -7.78 12.61 -8.65
CA ALA A 133 -8.03 11.53 -9.61
C ALA A 133 -8.74 10.34 -8.95
N PHE A 134 -8.27 9.96 -7.76
CA PHE A 134 -8.87 8.88 -6.99
C PHE A 134 -10.32 9.20 -6.59
N ASN A 135 -10.60 10.40 -6.07
CA ASN A 135 -11.96 10.81 -5.69
C ASN A 135 -12.92 10.87 -6.88
N ILE A 136 -12.43 11.33 -8.05
CA ILE A 136 -13.24 11.32 -9.28
C ILE A 136 -13.50 9.86 -9.70
N GLY A 137 -12.47 9.03 -9.74
CA GLY A 137 -12.62 7.60 -10.09
C GLY A 137 -13.60 6.89 -9.18
N LEU A 138 -13.59 7.19 -7.89
CA LEU A 138 -14.50 6.59 -6.91
C LEU A 138 -15.98 6.84 -7.27
N ALA A 139 -16.31 7.99 -7.82
CA ALA A 139 -17.68 8.30 -8.26
C ALA A 139 -18.14 7.46 -9.46
N PHE A 140 -17.20 6.91 -10.23
CA PHE A 140 -17.47 6.05 -11.39
C PHE A 140 -17.27 4.55 -11.11
N ALA A 141 -16.72 4.19 -9.96
CA ALA A 141 -16.50 2.81 -9.56
C ALA A 141 -17.85 2.09 -9.36
N LYS A 142 -17.93 0.84 -9.83
CA LYS A 142 -19.12 -0.01 -9.70
C LYS A 142 -18.95 -1.10 -8.65
N GLY A 143 -17.71 -1.34 -8.22
CA GLY A 143 -17.38 -2.40 -7.28
C GLY A 143 -17.90 -2.12 -5.87
N LYS A 144 -18.36 -3.17 -5.22
CA LYS A 144 -18.64 -3.13 -3.77
C LYS A 144 -17.35 -2.95 -2.96
N LEU A 145 -16.25 -3.48 -3.49
CA LEU A 145 -14.90 -3.33 -2.94
C LEU A 145 -14.04 -2.56 -3.95
N ILE A 146 -13.17 -1.71 -3.42
CA ILE A 146 -12.26 -0.90 -4.22
C ILE A 146 -10.82 -1.33 -3.91
N LEU A 147 -10.07 -1.72 -4.94
CA LEU A 147 -8.62 -1.91 -4.85
C LEU A 147 -7.92 -0.69 -5.46
N SER A 148 -7.13 0.02 -4.67
CA SER A 148 -6.22 1.05 -5.19
C SER A 148 -4.94 0.40 -5.69
N ASN A 149 -4.63 0.58 -6.98
CA ASN A 149 -3.42 0.08 -7.62
C ASN A 149 -2.69 1.22 -8.33
N ASP A 150 -1.40 1.36 -8.09
CA ASP A 150 -0.61 2.38 -8.79
C ASP A 150 -0.32 1.94 -10.23
N ALA A 151 -0.10 2.89 -11.14
CA ALA A 151 0.11 2.62 -12.56
C ALA A 151 1.40 1.81 -12.84
N ASP A 152 2.33 1.77 -11.90
CA ASP A 152 3.60 1.05 -11.95
C ASP A 152 3.63 -0.21 -11.06
N THR A 153 2.51 -0.57 -10.47
CA THR A 153 2.42 -1.68 -9.51
C THR A 153 1.64 -2.85 -10.10
N VAL A 154 2.17 -4.06 -9.94
CA VAL A 154 1.51 -5.30 -10.36
C VAL A 154 1.23 -6.18 -9.13
N PRO A 155 -0.05 -6.47 -8.84
CA PRO A 155 -0.42 -7.34 -7.74
C PRO A 155 -0.15 -8.81 -8.09
N GLU A 156 0.04 -9.67 -7.08
CA GLU A 156 0.08 -11.11 -7.33
C GLU A 156 -1.25 -11.61 -7.92
N PRO A 157 -1.23 -12.66 -8.77
CA PRO A 157 -2.45 -13.18 -9.42
C PRO A 157 -3.59 -13.48 -8.46
N ASP A 158 -3.30 -14.05 -7.29
CA ASP A 158 -4.30 -14.44 -6.28
C ASP A 158 -4.57 -13.35 -5.22
N SER A 159 -4.04 -12.15 -5.41
CA SER A 159 -4.14 -11.07 -4.42
C SER A 159 -5.58 -10.67 -4.11
N LEU A 160 -6.45 -10.57 -5.13
CA LEU A 160 -7.86 -10.24 -4.94
C LEU A 160 -8.59 -11.24 -4.06
N ASN A 161 -8.40 -12.54 -4.29
CA ASN A 161 -8.98 -13.59 -3.47
C ASN A 161 -8.56 -13.46 -2.01
N ARG A 162 -7.27 -13.19 -1.77
CA ARG A 162 -6.73 -12.98 -0.42
C ARG A 162 -7.34 -11.76 0.25
N TYR A 163 -7.46 -10.61 -0.45
CA TYR A 163 -8.07 -9.39 0.10
C TYR A 163 -9.55 -9.58 0.42
N ILE A 164 -10.30 -10.20 -0.50
CA ILE A 164 -11.73 -10.43 -0.35
C ILE A 164 -12.02 -11.30 0.87
N ASN A 165 -11.20 -12.30 1.13
CA ASN A 165 -11.32 -13.17 2.32
C ASN A 165 -11.35 -12.38 3.63
N TYR A 166 -10.72 -11.23 3.73
CA TYR A 166 -10.79 -10.40 4.93
C TYR A 166 -12.14 -9.69 5.09
N PHE A 167 -12.86 -9.41 4.01
CA PHE A 167 -14.13 -8.65 4.05
C PHE A 167 -15.37 -9.52 4.13
N ILE A 168 -15.33 -10.76 3.63
CA ILE A 168 -16.51 -11.63 3.55
C ILE A 168 -16.74 -12.51 4.80
N ARG A 169 -15.88 -12.46 5.78
CA ARG A 169 -15.93 -13.29 6.97
C ARG A 169 -17.03 -12.88 7.94
N PRO A 170 -17.57 -13.84 8.72
CA PRO A 170 -18.53 -13.54 9.78
C PRO A 170 -18.00 -12.56 10.84
N ASP A 171 -16.68 -12.60 11.12
CA ASP A 171 -16.01 -11.73 12.08
C ASP A 171 -15.41 -10.44 11.45
N SER A 172 -15.67 -10.20 10.17
CA SER A 172 -15.10 -9.07 9.40
C SER A 172 -15.81 -7.73 9.61
N THR A 173 -16.86 -7.67 10.43
CA THR A 173 -17.72 -6.48 10.59
C THR A 173 -16.99 -5.18 10.93
N ASN A 174 -15.74 -5.27 11.41
CA ASN A 174 -14.92 -4.12 11.79
C ASN A 174 -13.74 -3.89 10.84
N ILE A 175 -13.66 -4.60 9.70
CA ILE A 175 -12.57 -4.42 8.73
C ILE A 175 -13.04 -3.46 7.64
N SER A 176 -12.47 -2.25 7.64
CA SER A 176 -12.80 -1.21 6.65
C SER A 176 -11.81 -1.16 5.50
N ALA A 177 -10.56 -1.56 5.73
CA ALA A 177 -9.52 -1.59 4.69
C ALA A 177 -8.46 -2.65 4.98
N VAL A 178 -7.83 -3.13 3.91
CA VAL A 178 -6.71 -4.08 3.94
C VAL A 178 -5.60 -3.50 3.06
N THR A 179 -4.35 -3.54 3.51
CA THR A 179 -3.19 -3.09 2.73
C THR A 179 -2.32 -4.25 2.30
N ALA A 180 -1.74 -4.11 1.10
CA ALA A 180 -0.79 -5.09 0.56
C ALA A 180 0.54 -5.06 1.32
N ASN A 181 1.22 -6.20 1.32
CA ASN A 181 2.65 -6.26 1.57
C ASN A 181 3.36 -5.95 0.24
N MET A 182 3.95 -4.75 0.15
CA MET A 182 4.65 -4.33 -1.06
C MET A 182 6.07 -4.89 -1.08
N ASP A 183 6.50 -5.34 -2.25
CA ASP A 183 7.85 -5.81 -2.50
C ASP A 183 8.44 -5.14 -3.75
N VAL A 184 9.77 -4.95 -3.77
CA VAL A 184 10.47 -4.31 -4.89
C VAL A 184 10.85 -5.38 -5.90
N GLN A 185 10.32 -5.29 -7.13
CA GLN A 185 10.55 -6.26 -8.18
C GLN A 185 12.01 -6.27 -8.67
N ASN A 186 12.63 -5.11 -8.83
CA ASN A 186 14.02 -4.99 -9.30
C ASN A 186 14.97 -4.68 -8.14
N ARG A 187 15.66 -5.71 -7.62
CA ARG A 187 16.62 -5.61 -6.51
C ARG A 187 18.09 -5.50 -6.92
N ALA A 188 18.36 -5.24 -8.20
CA ALA A 188 19.74 -5.23 -8.71
C ALA A 188 20.59 -4.07 -8.17
N LYS A 189 20.00 -2.89 -7.97
CA LYS A 189 20.69 -1.68 -7.52
C LYS A 189 20.63 -1.52 -5.99
N LEU A 190 21.62 -0.81 -5.41
CA LEU A 190 21.68 -0.54 -3.97
C LEU A 190 20.42 0.18 -3.44
N ILE A 191 19.92 1.16 -4.19
CA ILE A 191 18.71 1.90 -3.84
C ILE A 191 17.49 0.96 -3.75
N ALA A 192 17.34 0.05 -4.71
CA ALA A 192 16.24 -0.91 -4.71
C ALA A 192 16.32 -1.89 -3.51
N LYS A 193 17.54 -2.29 -3.12
CA LYS A 193 17.74 -3.08 -1.89
C LYS A 193 17.37 -2.29 -0.64
N SER A 194 17.70 -1.00 -0.58
CA SER A 194 17.31 -0.12 0.53
C SER A 194 15.80 0.04 0.62
N GLN A 195 15.10 0.21 -0.52
CA GLN A 195 13.64 0.26 -0.58
C GLN A 195 13.00 -1.05 -0.10
N THR A 196 13.59 -2.21 -0.45
CA THR A 196 13.09 -3.50 0.05
C THR A 196 13.14 -3.57 1.57
N VAL A 197 14.23 -3.10 2.19
CA VAL A 197 14.36 -3.04 3.65
C VAL A 197 13.34 -2.07 4.25
N GLU A 198 13.18 -0.90 3.64
CA GLU A 198 12.19 0.11 4.07
C GLU A 198 10.76 -0.44 4.04
N PHE A 199 10.31 -1.01 2.93
CA PHE A 199 8.97 -1.60 2.81
C PHE A 199 8.76 -2.77 3.76
N SER A 200 9.75 -3.65 3.90
CA SER A 200 9.70 -4.75 4.88
C SER A 200 9.59 -4.23 6.32
N SER A 201 10.24 -3.11 6.63
CA SER A 201 10.17 -2.48 7.95
C SER A 201 8.82 -1.82 8.18
N ILE A 202 8.32 -1.06 7.21
CA ILE A 202 7.04 -0.35 7.34
C ILE A 202 5.88 -1.34 7.44
N VAL A 203 5.76 -2.27 6.51
CA VAL A 203 4.63 -3.21 6.46
C VAL A 203 4.86 -4.37 7.43
N GLY A 204 6.06 -4.96 7.42
CA GLY A 204 6.38 -6.14 8.23
C GLY A 204 6.49 -5.86 9.72
N ILE A 205 6.98 -4.68 10.12
CA ILE A 205 7.20 -4.35 11.53
C ILE A 205 6.15 -3.36 12.01
N ILE A 206 6.11 -2.15 11.45
CA ILE A 206 5.30 -1.05 11.98
C ILE A 206 3.80 -1.37 11.86
N LYS A 207 3.30 -1.71 10.67
CA LYS A 207 1.88 -1.98 10.45
C LYS A 207 1.38 -3.19 11.25
N ARG A 208 2.15 -4.27 11.30
CA ARG A 208 1.79 -5.46 12.09
C ARG A 208 1.79 -5.20 13.59
N THR A 209 2.74 -4.39 14.09
CA THR A 209 2.75 -3.97 15.49
C THR A 209 1.53 -3.10 15.83
N GLN A 210 1.19 -2.14 14.97
CA GLN A 210 0.01 -1.32 15.13
C GLN A 210 -1.26 -2.16 15.18
N LEU A 211 -1.40 -3.17 14.32
CA LEU A 211 -2.52 -4.09 14.34
C LEU A 211 -2.59 -4.87 15.66
N GLY A 212 -1.45 -5.37 16.14
CA GLY A 212 -1.37 -6.16 17.38
C GLY A 212 -1.66 -5.35 18.66
N VAL A 213 -1.27 -4.08 18.70
CA VAL A 213 -1.40 -3.22 19.89
C VAL A 213 -2.72 -2.46 19.93
N LEU A 214 -3.16 -1.91 18.77
CA LEU A 214 -4.32 -1.04 18.69
C LEU A 214 -5.61 -1.80 18.31
N GLY A 215 -5.50 -3.09 18.02
CA GLY A 215 -6.63 -3.94 17.71
C GLY A 215 -7.27 -3.67 16.35
N LYS A 216 -8.54 -4.04 16.20
CA LYS A 216 -9.30 -4.10 14.95
C LYS A 216 -9.52 -2.75 14.22
N TYR A 217 -9.09 -1.64 14.79
CA TYR A 217 -9.39 -0.29 14.31
C TYR A 217 -8.32 0.32 13.41
N LEU A 218 -7.19 -0.37 13.20
CA LEU A 218 -6.21 0.11 12.24
C LEU A 218 -6.45 -0.55 10.89
N CYS A 219 -6.73 0.29 9.88
CA CYS A 219 -6.72 -0.11 8.49
C CYS A 219 -5.36 -0.73 8.13
N LEU A 220 -5.35 -1.94 7.65
CA LEU A 220 -4.20 -2.61 7.07
C LEU A 220 -4.37 -2.69 5.58
#